data_77a563a9dfb5b20bdd9fba1ae2f5ad5e
#
_entry.id   77a563a9dfb5b20bdd9fba1ae2f5ad5e
#
_cell.length_a   1.000
_cell.length_b   1.000
_cell.length_c   1.000
_cell.angle_alpha   90.00
_cell.angle_beta   90.00
_cell.angle_gamma   90.00
#
_symmetry.space_group_name_H-M   'P 1'
#
loop_
_entity.id
_entity.type
_entity.pdbx_description
1 polymer ?
#
loop_
_entity_poly.entity_id
_entity_poly.type
_entity_poly.pdbx_seq_one_letter_code
_entity_poly.pdbx_strand_id
1 'polypeptide(L)'
;MNSPNRALAINRSKQEMPEVTINGPAGRLEGRYTHNKAHGAPIALVLHPHPLHGGTMNNRVVYTLFQSFVASGFSTLRINFRGVGRSQGKYDRGEGELNDAATAVDWLQTYNPQASAIWIAGFSFGAWIGMQLLMRRPEFRGFVVVAPPANMYDFTFLAPCPSSGLIIQGDRDEVVAEASVAKLAEKISKQRGLAIDYRIVPGANHFFQDQQDIVSSHVTEYLAKATGRSE
;
A
#
# COMPACT_ATOMS: atom_id res chain seq x y z
N MET A 1 -34.10 39.91 -9.15
CA MET A 1 -33.21 40.08 -7.98
C MET A 1 -32.36 38.82 -7.87
N ASN A 2 -31.09 38.96 -8.23
CA ASN A 2 -30.13 37.86 -8.35
C ASN A 2 -29.55 37.51 -6.98
N SER A 3 -29.57 36.23 -6.63
CA SER A 3 -28.72 35.70 -5.57
C SER A 3 -27.59 34.87 -6.20
N PRO A 4 -26.32 35.16 -5.96
CA PRO A 4 -25.24 34.40 -6.51
C PRO A 4 -24.98 33.14 -5.67
N ASN A 5 -24.95 32.05 -6.37
CA ASN A 5 -24.54 30.74 -5.92
C ASN A 5 -23.05 30.81 -5.46
N ARG A 6 -22.82 30.80 -4.17
CA ARG A 6 -21.47 30.79 -3.57
C ARG A 6 -20.96 29.36 -3.56
N ALA A 7 -20.29 28.97 -4.64
CA ALA A 7 -19.53 27.73 -4.67
C ALA A 7 -18.45 27.80 -3.57
N LEU A 8 -18.59 26.93 -2.58
CA LEU A 8 -17.59 26.68 -1.56
C LEU A 8 -16.38 26.04 -2.24
N ALA A 9 -15.38 26.85 -2.56
CA ALA A 9 -14.08 26.38 -2.93
C ALA A 9 -13.46 25.66 -1.73
N ILE A 10 -13.44 24.36 -1.78
CA ILE A 10 -12.70 23.52 -0.83
C ILE A 10 -11.22 23.86 -1.05
N ASN A 11 -10.68 24.66 -0.15
CA ASN A 11 -9.27 24.99 -0.09
C ASN A 11 -8.53 23.70 0.32
N ARG A 12 -8.12 22.88 -0.67
CA ARG A 12 -7.18 21.80 -0.47
C ARG A 12 -5.83 22.43 -0.14
N SER A 13 -5.62 22.76 1.12
CA SER A 13 -4.30 23.06 1.63
C SER A 13 -3.38 21.91 1.18
N LYS A 14 -2.33 22.22 0.40
CA LYS A 14 -1.25 21.27 0.09
C LYS A 14 -0.69 20.83 1.43
N GLN A 15 -1.14 19.67 1.91
CA GLN A 15 -0.61 19.07 3.11
C GLN A 15 0.85 18.77 2.80
N GLU A 16 1.77 19.51 3.41
CA GLU A 16 3.20 19.26 3.26
C GLU A 16 3.46 17.81 3.69
N MET A 17 3.96 17.02 2.76
CA MET A 17 4.42 15.65 3.01
C MET A 17 5.91 15.72 3.30
N PRO A 18 6.31 15.84 4.58
CA PRO A 18 7.71 15.99 4.93
C PRO A 18 8.51 14.79 4.43
N GLU A 19 9.66 15.09 3.89
CA GLU A 19 10.68 14.11 3.58
C GLU A 19 11.21 13.54 4.90
N VAL A 20 11.33 12.23 4.97
CA VAL A 20 11.93 11.55 6.11
C VAL A 20 13.11 10.70 5.64
N THR A 21 14.11 10.60 6.50
CA THR A 21 15.25 9.72 6.30
C THR A 21 15.25 8.68 7.41
N ILE A 22 15.25 7.41 7.03
CA ILE A 22 15.23 6.26 7.95
C ILE A 22 16.58 5.57 7.86
N ASN A 23 17.21 5.24 8.98
CA ASN A 23 18.41 4.44 9.01
C ASN A 23 18.06 2.99 8.71
N GLY A 24 18.30 2.56 7.49
CA GLY A 24 18.03 1.21 7.00
C GLY A 24 19.24 0.28 7.06
N PRO A 25 19.05 -1.02 6.80
CA PRO A 25 20.12 -2.03 6.91
C PRO A 25 21.28 -1.84 5.91
N ALA A 26 20.99 -1.27 4.73
CA ALA A 26 21.98 -0.99 3.69
C ALA A 26 22.34 0.50 3.60
N GLY A 27 22.01 1.28 4.61
CA GLY A 27 22.19 2.73 4.67
C GLY A 27 20.85 3.48 4.72
N ARG A 28 20.87 4.77 4.43
CA ARG A 28 19.68 5.61 4.55
C ARG A 28 18.60 5.22 3.54
N LEU A 29 17.34 5.19 4.00
CA LEU A 29 16.14 5.06 3.18
C LEU A 29 15.43 6.40 3.11
N GLU A 30 15.06 6.79 1.90
CA GLU A 30 14.23 7.96 1.62
C GLU A 30 12.76 7.61 1.79
N GLY A 31 11.99 8.47 2.45
CA GLY A 31 10.55 8.31 2.61
C GLY A 31 9.77 9.60 2.57
N ARG A 32 8.45 9.46 2.45
CA ARG A 32 7.46 10.54 2.62
C ARG A 32 6.44 10.08 3.64
N TYR A 33 6.24 10.89 4.66
CA TYR A 33 5.37 10.57 5.78
C TYR A 33 4.32 11.64 6.02
N THR A 34 3.09 11.24 6.25
CA THR A 34 2.02 12.11 6.73
C THR A 34 1.53 11.61 8.07
N HIS A 35 1.61 12.46 9.08
CA HIS A 35 1.15 12.15 10.43
C HIS A 35 -0.29 12.57 10.63
N ASN A 36 -1.12 11.67 11.14
CA ASN A 36 -2.45 11.99 11.65
C ASN A 36 -2.37 12.26 13.15
N LYS A 37 -2.81 13.45 13.58
CA LYS A 37 -2.76 13.90 14.97
C LYS A 37 -3.84 13.30 15.88
N ALA A 38 -4.80 12.55 15.33
CA ALA A 38 -5.84 11.91 16.13
C ALA A 38 -5.23 10.83 17.03
N HIS A 39 -5.63 10.79 18.28
CA HIS A 39 -5.17 9.77 19.22
C HIS A 39 -5.55 8.38 18.72
N GLY A 40 -4.61 7.45 18.74
CA GLY A 40 -4.84 6.10 18.27
C GLY A 40 -5.01 5.97 16.74
N ALA A 41 -4.65 7.00 15.96
CA ALA A 41 -4.70 6.91 14.50
C ALA A 41 -3.93 5.66 14.01
N PRO A 42 -4.52 4.82 13.13
CA PRO A 42 -3.81 3.68 12.60
C PRO A 42 -2.68 4.12 11.69
N ILE A 43 -1.71 3.23 11.47
CA ILE A 43 -0.54 3.48 10.64
C ILE A 43 -0.51 2.56 9.42
N ALA A 44 0.06 3.04 8.31
CA ALA A 44 0.22 2.27 7.10
C ALA A 44 1.58 2.49 6.41
N LEU A 45 2.19 1.41 5.93
CA LEU A 45 3.34 1.44 5.05
C LEU A 45 2.92 1.12 3.61
N VAL A 46 3.37 1.92 2.64
CA VAL A 46 3.09 1.73 1.22
C VAL A 46 4.39 1.48 0.44
N LEU A 47 4.43 0.38 -0.31
CA LEU A 47 5.61 -0.12 -1.01
C LEU A 47 5.46 -0.02 -2.53
N HIS A 48 6.56 0.38 -3.20
CA HIS A 48 6.57 0.66 -4.63
C HIS A 48 6.90 -0.57 -5.49
N PRO A 49 6.62 -0.52 -6.82
CA PRO A 49 6.91 -1.61 -7.75
C PRO A 49 8.42 -1.81 -7.95
N HIS A 50 8.76 -2.74 -8.84
CA HIS A 50 10.12 -3.28 -8.99
C HIS A 50 11.20 -2.19 -9.17
N PRO A 51 12.23 -2.14 -8.31
CA PRO A 51 13.29 -1.12 -8.32
C PRO A 51 14.00 -0.97 -9.68
N LEU A 52 14.35 -2.09 -10.32
CA LEU A 52 15.09 -2.08 -11.58
C LEU A 52 14.22 -1.80 -12.82
N HIS A 53 12.88 -1.71 -12.65
CA HIS A 53 11.94 -1.40 -13.72
C HIS A 53 11.31 0.00 -13.53
N GLY A 54 12.08 0.93 -12.99
CA GLY A 54 11.63 2.32 -12.78
C GLY A 54 10.68 2.51 -11.60
N GLY A 55 10.55 1.51 -10.73
CA GLY A 55 9.74 1.60 -9.51
C GLY A 55 10.31 2.61 -8.53
N THR A 56 9.46 3.53 -8.08
CA THR A 56 9.75 4.52 -7.02
C THR A 56 8.53 4.75 -6.16
N MET A 57 8.71 5.32 -4.98
CA MET A 57 7.61 5.74 -4.11
C MET A 57 6.71 6.82 -4.75
N ASN A 58 7.16 7.46 -5.85
CA ASN A 58 6.39 8.46 -6.59
C ASN A 58 5.59 7.87 -7.77
N ASN A 59 5.60 6.55 -7.95
CA ASN A 59 4.70 5.88 -8.89
C ASN A 59 3.25 6.28 -8.61
N ARG A 60 2.44 6.48 -9.66
CA ARG A 60 1.06 6.98 -9.52
C ARG A 60 0.17 6.09 -8.65
N VAL A 61 0.26 4.77 -8.83
CA VAL A 61 -0.52 3.80 -8.01
C VAL A 61 -0.08 3.86 -6.54
N VAL A 62 1.22 3.93 -6.28
CA VAL A 62 1.77 4.08 -4.91
C VAL A 62 1.29 5.37 -4.27
N TYR A 63 1.31 6.46 -5.03
CA TYR A 63 0.81 7.76 -4.55
C TYR A 63 -0.69 7.71 -4.27
N THR A 64 -1.48 7.06 -5.13
CA THR A 64 -2.92 6.85 -4.92
C THR A 64 -3.19 6.04 -3.64
N LEU A 65 -2.49 4.93 -3.44
CA LEU A 65 -2.57 4.15 -2.20
C LEU A 65 -2.26 5.01 -0.98
N PHE A 66 -1.14 5.72 -1.02
CA PHE A 66 -0.74 6.60 0.07
C PHE A 66 -1.83 7.63 0.40
N GLN A 67 -2.36 8.33 -0.61
CA GLN A 67 -3.41 9.34 -0.40
C GLN A 67 -4.71 8.72 0.11
N SER A 68 -5.09 7.54 -0.35
CA SER A 68 -6.29 6.84 0.12
C SER A 68 -6.19 6.47 1.61
N PHE A 69 -5.02 6.01 2.07
CA PHE A 69 -4.80 5.76 3.50
C PHE A 69 -4.81 7.06 4.32
N VAL A 70 -4.18 8.13 3.83
CA VAL A 70 -4.22 9.44 4.49
C VAL A 70 -5.66 9.96 4.59
N ALA A 71 -6.44 9.89 3.51
CA ALA A 71 -7.84 10.31 3.49
C ALA A 71 -8.71 9.45 4.43
N SER A 72 -8.35 8.18 4.62
CA SER A 72 -9.00 7.26 5.57
C SER A 72 -8.54 7.44 7.02
N GLY A 73 -7.74 8.48 7.32
CA GLY A 73 -7.33 8.83 8.68
C GLY A 73 -6.14 8.06 9.24
N PHE A 74 -5.27 7.53 8.38
CA PHE A 74 -4.04 6.86 8.78
C PHE A 74 -2.85 7.85 8.85
N SER A 75 -1.91 7.60 9.76
CA SER A 75 -0.54 8.07 9.59
C SER A 75 0.16 7.16 8.59
N THR A 76 0.60 7.71 7.46
CA THR A 76 1.02 6.88 6.32
C THR A 76 2.45 7.20 5.88
N LEU A 77 3.24 6.17 5.65
CA LEU A 77 4.61 6.24 5.14
C LEU A 77 4.70 5.53 3.78
N ARG A 78 5.39 6.14 2.83
CA ARG A 78 5.89 5.47 1.62
C ARG A 78 7.40 5.67 1.55
N ILE A 79 8.12 4.64 1.12
CA ILE A 79 9.59 4.66 1.05
C ILE A 79 10.08 4.35 -0.36
N ASN A 80 11.29 4.79 -0.66
CA ASN A 80 12.09 4.21 -1.73
C ASN A 80 12.90 3.05 -1.16
N PHE A 81 12.81 1.87 -1.78
CA PHE A 81 13.70 0.75 -1.47
C PHE A 81 15.16 1.10 -1.74
N ARG A 82 16.08 0.32 -1.19
CA ARG A 82 17.52 0.44 -1.42
C ARG A 82 17.86 0.62 -2.90
N GLY A 83 18.79 1.52 -3.19
CA GLY A 83 19.25 1.81 -4.56
C GLY A 83 18.26 2.63 -5.40
N VAL A 84 17.13 3.08 -4.84
CA VAL A 84 16.13 3.91 -5.54
C VAL A 84 16.12 5.33 -4.98
N GLY A 85 16.08 6.33 -5.84
CA GLY A 85 16.07 7.74 -5.46
C GLY A 85 17.27 8.10 -4.59
N ARG A 86 17.03 8.59 -3.37
CA ARG A 86 18.08 8.91 -2.40
C ARG A 86 18.37 7.78 -1.41
N SER A 87 17.70 6.64 -1.54
CA SER A 87 17.97 5.46 -0.71
C SER A 87 19.30 4.84 -1.08
N GLN A 88 20.11 4.55 -0.08
CA GLN A 88 21.43 3.93 -0.23
C GLN A 88 21.29 2.41 -0.45
N GLY A 89 22.41 1.76 -0.77
CA GLY A 89 22.44 0.33 -1.04
C GLY A 89 22.20 0.00 -2.52
N LYS A 90 21.91 -1.27 -2.77
CA LYS A 90 21.63 -1.81 -4.12
C LYS A 90 20.50 -2.82 -4.02
N TYR A 91 19.75 -2.99 -5.11
CA TYR A 91 18.73 -4.02 -5.25
C TYR A 91 19.26 -5.40 -4.86
N ASP A 92 18.50 -6.11 -4.02
CA ASP A 92 18.91 -7.39 -3.41
C ASP A 92 17.83 -8.48 -3.55
N ARG A 93 17.21 -8.55 -4.71
CA ARG A 93 16.27 -9.61 -5.15
C ARG A 93 15.11 -9.86 -4.20
N GLY A 94 14.72 -8.86 -3.41
CA GLY A 94 13.62 -8.92 -2.47
C GLY A 94 14.02 -9.16 -1.02
N GLU A 95 15.15 -9.81 -0.74
CA GLU A 95 15.58 -10.05 0.63
C GLU A 95 15.96 -8.74 1.34
N GLY A 96 16.77 -7.94 0.68
CA GLY A 96 17.13 -6.64 1.19
C GLY A 96 15.97 -5.68 1.26
N GLU A 97 15.11 -5.64 0.24
CA GLU A 97 13.91 -4.81 0.19
C GLU A 97 12.92 -5.17 1.31
N LEU A 98 12.84 -6.44 1.66
CA LEU A 98 12.04 -6.91 2.79
C LEU A 98 12.58 -6.38 4.14
N ASN A 99 13.90 -6.36 4.30
CA ASN A 99 14.55 -5.80 5.49
C ASN A 99 14.38 -4.27 5.54
N ASP A 100 14.39 -3.57 4.40
CA ASP A 100 14.07 -2.14 4.32
C ASP A 100 12.63 -1.87 4.76
N ALA A 101 11.68 -2.67 4.29
CA ALA A 101 10.27 -2.56 4.67
C ALA A 101 10.06 -2.84 6.17
N ALA A 102 10.74 -3.86 6.74
CA ALA A 102 10.69 -4.15 8.17
C ALA A 102 11.20 -2.95 9.00
N THR A 103 12.33 -2.37 8.61
CA THR A 103 12.89 -1.17 9.26
C THR A 103 11.94 0.03 9.17
N ALA A 104 11.27 0.21 8.03
CA ALA A 104 10.27 1.27 7.87
C ALA A 104 9.05 1.08 8.79
N VAL A 105 8.64 -0.17 9.03
CA VAL A 105 7.59 -0.50 10.01
C VAL A 105 8.04 -0.17 11.43
N ASP A 106 9.24 -0.55 11.82
CA ASP A 106 9.78 -0.24 13.15
C ASP A 106 9.87 1.27 13.38
N TRP A 107 10.26 2.02 12.35
CA TRP A 107 10.26 3.48 12.37
C TRP A 107 8.84 4.03 12.57
N LEU A 108 7.86 3.54 11.79
CA LEU A 108 6.46 3.96 11.92
C LEU A 108 5.90 3.72 13.33
N GLN A 109 6.15 2.55 13.91
CA GLN A 109 5.72 2.21 15.27
C GLN A 109 6.37 3.11 16.32
N THR A 110 7.67 3.41 16.16
CA THR A 110 8.40 4.30 17.06
C THR A 110 7.81 5.71 17.07
N TYR A 111 7.42 6.24 15.90
CA TYR A 111 6.84 7.57 15.78
C TYR A 111 5.34 7.62 16.06
N ASN A 112 4.68 6.46 16.18
CA ASN A 112 3.25 6.34 16.48
C ASN A 112 3.00 5.29 17.57
N PRO A 113 3.51 5.48 18.79
CA PRO A 113 3.44 4.45 19.84
C PRO A 113 2.01 4.17 20.32
N GLN A 114 1.06 5.04 19.99
CA GLN A 114 -0.37 4.90 20.32
C GLN A 114 -1.21 4.40 19.13
N ALA A 115 -0.60 3.98 18.04
CA ALA A 115 -1.34 3.51 16.88
C ALA A 115 -2.24 2.31 17.23
N SER A 116 -3.53 2.38 16.84
CA SER A 116 -4.51 1.33 17.13
C SER A 116 -4.34 0.09 16.25
N ALA A 117 -3.71 0.24 15.09
CA ALA A 117 -3.49 -0.83 14.12
C ALA A 117 -2.38 -0.47 13.13
N ILE A 118 -1.75 -1.47 12.55
CA ILE A 118 -0.79 -1.32 11.46
C ILE A 118 -1.28 -2.05 10.21
N TRP A 119 -1.08 -1.42 9.05
CA TRP A 119 -1.47 -1.93 7.74
C TRP A 119 -0.30 -1.90 6.76
N ILE A 120 -0.31 -2.84 5.82
CA ILE A 120 0.65 -2.88 4.73
C ILE A 120 -0.07 -2.70 3.40
N ALA A 121 0.50 -1.87 2.53
CA ALA A 121 0.02 -1.73 1.16
C ALA A 121 1.19 -1.81 0.18
N GLY A 122 0.91 -2.26 -1.03
CA GLY A 122 1.94 -2.34 -2.05
C GLY A 122 1.39 -2.51 -3.45
N PHE A 123 2.21 -2.10 -4.42
CA PHE A 123 1.93 -2.27 -5.84
C PHE A 123 2.96 -3.20 -6.47
N SER A 124 2.50 -4.20 -7.24
CA SER A 124 3.34 -5.12 -8.00
C SER A 124 4.43 -5.78 -7.11
N PHE A 125 5.70 -5.60 -7.37
CA PHE A 125 6.80 -6.09 -6.51
C PHE A 125 6.63 -5.66 -5.05
N GLY A 126 6.20 -4.41 -4.79
CA GLY A 126 5.91 -3.94 -3.44
C GLY A 126 4.77 -4.71 -2.76
N ALA A 127 3.81 -5.22 -3.53
CA ALA A 127 2.78 -6.12 -3.02
C ALA A 127 3.38 -7.45 -2.54
N TRP A 128 4.29 -8.05 -3.32
CA TRP A 128 4.97 -9.28 -2.95
C TRP A 128 5.84 -9.12 -1.69
N ILE A 129 6.61 -8.02 -1.60
CA ILE A 129 7.39 -7.69 -0.39
C ILE A 129 6.46 -7.48 0.82
N GLY A 130 5.37 -6.71 0.63
CA GLY A 130 4.40 -6.45 1.68
C GLY A 130 3.74 -7.71 2.23
N MET A 131 3.39 -8.66 1.35
CA MET A 131 2.80 -9.93 1.76
C MET A 131 3.80 -10.85 2.48
N GLN A 132 5.09 -10.82 2.11
CA GLN A 132 6.13 -11.50 2.87
C GLN A 132 6.33 -10.90 4.27
N LEU A 133 6.29 -9.56 4.36
CA LEU A 133 6.39 -8.86 5.63
C LEU A 133 5.19 -9.18 6.53
N LEU A 134 3.98 -9.21 5.98
CA LEU A 134 2.74 -9.61 6.67
C LEU A 134 2.89 -10.97 7.36
N MET A 135 3.53 -11.92 6.70
CA MET A 135 3.76 -13.26 7.26
C MET A 135 4.76 -13.28 8.42
N ARG A 136 5.65 -12.30 8.49
CA ARG A 136 6.71 -12.22 9.52
C ARG A 136 6.35 -11.32 10.69
N ARG A 137 5.29 -10.51 10.54
CA ARG A 137 4.91 -9.47 11.48
C ARG A 137 3.42 -9.62 11.83
N PRO A 138 3.09 -10.37 12.89
CA PRO A 138 1.71 -10.71 13.26
C PRO A 138 0.87 -9.51 13.74
N GLU A 139 1.49 -8.37 13.98
CA GLU A 139 0.80 -7.14 14.36
C GLU A 139 0.04 -6.45 13.23
N PHE A 140 0.25 -6.86 11.97
CA PHE A 140 -0.52 -6.33 10.86
C PHE A 140 -1.99 -6.72 10.94
N ARG A 141 -2.87 -5.71 10.95
CA ARG A 141 -4.31 -5.88 11.01
C ARG A 141 -4.92 -6.24 9.65
N GLY A 142 -4.28 -5.82 8.56
CA GLY A 142 -4.76 -6.06 7.21
C GLY A 142 -3.78 -5.57 6.14
N PHE A 143 -4.15 -5.82 4.90
CA PHE A 143 -3.36 -5.43 3.75
C PHE A 143 -4.22 -4.87 2.60
N VAL A 144 -3.58 -4.07 1.74
CA VAL A 144 -4.13 -3.60 0.46
C VAL A 144 -3.05 -3.80 -0.61
N VAL A 145 -3.29 -4.68 -1.57
CA VAL A 145 -2.32 -4.95 -2.64
C VAL A 145 -2.94 -4.74 -4.02
N VAL A 146 -2.16 -4.11 -4.91
CA VAL A 146 -2.54 -3.81 -6.27
C VAL A 146 -1.61 -4.55 -7.21
N ALA A 147 -2.18 -5.30 -8.15
CA ALA A 147 -1.48 -6.11 -9.15
C ALA A 147 -0.35 -6.98 -8.54
N PRO A 148 -0.63 -7.82 -7.51
CA PRO A 148 0.39 -8.69 -6.94
C PRO A 148 0.91 -9.67 -8.00
N PRO A 149 2.24 -9.78 -8.23
CA PRO A 149 2.82 -10.47 -9.38
C PRO A 149 2.82 -11.99 -9.21
N ALA A 150 1.63 -12.59 -9.09
CA ALA A 150 1.41 -14.01 -8.82
C ALA A 150 1.82 -14.96 -9.96
N ASN A 151 2.09 -14.43 -11.15
CA ASN A 151 2.65 -15.18 -12.29
C ASN A 151 4.18 -15.16 -12.31
N MET A 152 4.83 -14.32 -11.52
CA MET A 152 6.29 -14.12 -11.53
C MET A 152 6.98 -14.51 -10.22
N TYR A 153 6.26 -14.42 -9.10
CA TYR A 153 6.79 -14.69 -7.77
C TYR A 153 5.95 -15.74 -7.04
N ASP A 154 6.59 -16.46 -6.15
CA ASP A 154 5.92 -17.41 -5.29
C ASP A 154 5.13 -16.70 -4.18
N PHE A 155 3.87 -17.09 -4.01
CA PHE A 155 2.97 -16.68 -2.94
C PHE A 155 2.49 -17.86 -2.08
N THR A 156 3.12 -19.03 -2.20
CA THR A 156 2.74 -20.23 -1.44
C THR A 156 2.92 -20.06 0.06
N PHE A 157 3.78 -19.13 0.47
CA PHE A 157 4.00 -18.78 1.87
C PHE A 157 2.74 -18.21 2.57
N LEU A 158 1.71 -17.79 1.82
CA LEU A 158 0.44 -17.29 2.37
C LEU A 158 -0.53 -18.41 2.81
N ALA A 159 -0.02 -19.50 3.27
CA ALA A 159 -0.83 -20.60 3.78
C ALA A 159 -0.25 -21.11 5.13
N PRO A 160 -0.80 -20.63 6.27
CA PRO A 160 -1.97 -19.77 6.45
C PRO A 160 -1.64 -18.27 6.32
N CYS A 161 -2.53 -17.51 5.67
CA CYS A 161 -2.45 -16.05 5.65
C CYS A 161 -2.95 -15.49 7.00
N PRO A 162 -2.24 -14.54 7.63
CA PRO A 162 -2.58 -14.10 8.98
C PRO A 162 -3.71 -13.06 9.05
N SER A 163 -4.04 -12.38 7.94
CA SER A 163 -4.98 -11.26 7.95
C SER A 163 -5.84 -11.19 6.70
N SER A 164 -7.05 -10.64 6.86
CA SER A 164 -7.92 -10.25 5.75
C SER A 164 -7.36 -9.06 4.98
N GLY A 165 -7.77 -8.87 3.73
CA GLY A 165 -7.25 -7.78 2.93
C GLY A 165 -7.99 -7.54 1.63
N LEU A 166 -7.57 -6.47 0.93
CA LEU A 166 -8.04 -6.07 -0.39
C LEU A 166 -6.99 -6.40 -1.45
N ILE A 167 -7.42 -7.04 -2.53
CA ILE A 167 -6.62 -7.28 -3.73
C ILE A 167 -7.30 -6.58 -4.90
N ILE A 168 -6.59 -5.71 -5.62
CA ILE A 168 -7.09 -5.00 -6.79
C ILE A 168 -6.28 -5.45 -8.01
N GLN A 169 -6.97 -5.79 -9.12
CA GLN A 169 -6.34 -6.23 -10.35
C GLN A 169 -7.02 -5.61 -11.57
N GLY A 170 -6.23 -5.25 -12.58
CA GLY A 170 -6.72 -4.84 -13.89
C GLY A 170 -6.99 -6.04 -14.80
N ASP A 171 -8.10 -6.06 -15.54
CA ASP A 171 -8.43 -7.17 -16.44
C ASP A 171 -7.66 -7.13 -17.77
N ARG A 172 -6.98 -6.00 -18.06
CA ARG A 172 -6.09 -5.83 -19.23
C ARG A 172 -4.63 -5.63 -18.82
N ASP A 173 -4.25 -6.16 -17.66
CA ASP A 173 -2.86 -6.15 -17.20
C ASP A 173 -2.03 -7.13 -18.03
N GLU A 174 -1.11 -6.59 -18.84
CA GLU A 174 -0.22 -7.36 -19.71
C GLU A 174 1.04 -7.85 -18.99
N VAL A 175 1.32 -7.36 -17.77
CA VAL A 175 2.46 -7.74 -16.95
C VAL A 175 2.09 -8.84 -15.98
N VAL A 176 0.96 -8.66 -15.28
CA VAL A 176 0.44 -9.61 -14.31
C VAL A 176 -0.92 -10.12 -14.79
N ALA A 177 -0.96 -11.35 -15.28
CA ALA A 177 -2.19 -11.96 -15.78
C ALA A 177 -3.27 -12.01 -14.69
N GLU A 178 -4.45 -11.45 -14.97
CA GLU A 178 -5.60 -11.43 -14.06
C GLU A 178 -5.90 -12.82 -13.48
N ALA A 179 -5.92 -13.84 -14.35
CA ALA A 179 -6.19 -15.23 -13.93
C ALA A 179 -5.22 -15.77 -12.86
N SER A 180 -3.99 -15.26 -12.81
CA SER A 180 -3.01 -15.65 -11.77
C SER A 180 -3.34 -15.00 -10.43
N VAL A 181 -3.81 -13.76 -10.46
CA VAL A 181 -4.23 -13.03 -9.24
C VAL A 181 -5.56 -13.58 -8.73
N ALA A 182 -6.51 -13.91 -9.61
CA ALA A 182 -7.76 -14.55 -9.24
C ALA A 182 -7.53 -15.88 -8.51
N LYS A 183 -6.60 -16.73 -9.01
CA LYS A 183 -6.21 -17.99 -8.34
C LYS A 183 -5.58 -17.74 -6.98
N LEU A 184 -4.73 -16.70 -6.84
CA LEU A 184 -4.16 -16.32 -5.56
C LEU A 184 -5.25 -15.88 -4.58
N ALA A 185 -6.14 -14.99 -4.98
CA ALA A 185 -7.25 -14.51 -4.17
C ALA A 185 -8.17 -15.66 -3.73
N GLU A 186 -8.53 -16.57 -4.65
CA GLU A 186 -9.32 -17.75 -4.35
C GLU A 186 -8.62 -18.67 -3.32
N LYS A 187 -7.33 -18.93 -3.49
CA LYS A 187 -6.54 -19.77 -2.57
C LYS A 187 -6.52 -19.20 -1.15
N ILE A 188 -6.38 -17.88 -1.03
CA ILE A 188 -6.37 -17.23 0.28
C ILE A 188 -7.79 -17.22 0.88
N SER A 189 -8.82 -16.91 0.08
CA SER A 189 -10.23 -16.85 0.52
C SER A 189 -10.77 -18.19 1.05
N LYS A 190 -10.22 -19.31 0.60
CA LYS A 190 -10.59 -20.64 1.10
C LYS A 190 -10.09 -20.92 2.52
N GLN A 191 -9.22 -20.10 3.06
CA GLN A 191 -8.69 -20.26 4.40
C GLN A 191 -9.71 -19.76 5.45
N ARG A 192 -9.88 -20.55 6.49
CA ARG A 192 -10.90 -20.29 7.51
C ARG A 192 -10.61 -18.97 8.26
N GLY A 193 -11.65 -18.16 8.41
CA GLY A 193 -11.58 -16.92 9.19
C GLY A 193 -11.03 -15.72 8.42
N LEU A 194 -10.75 -15.86 7.13
CA LEU A 194 -10.31 -14.75 6.27
C LEU A 194 -11.41 -14.23 5.37
N ALA A 195 -11.42 -12.91 5.17
CA ALA A 195 -12.23 -12.22 4.19
C ALA A 195 -11.30 -11.49 3.21
N ILE A 196 -11.20 -12.00 1.97
CA ILE A 196 -10.45 -11.37 0.90
C ILE A 196 -11.45 -10.66 -0.02
N ASP A 197 -11.35 -9.33 -0.07
CA ASP A 197 -12.08 -8.51 -1.03
C ASP A 197 -11.24 -8.45 -2.32
N TYR A 198 -11.67 -9.18 -3.36
CA TYR A 198 -10.99 -9.19 -4.65
C TYR A 198 -11.77 -8.32 -5.63
N ARG A 199 -11.14 -7.28 -6.15
CA ARG A 199 -11.76 -6.31 -7.05
C ARG A 199 -11.03 -6.23 -8.38
N ILE A 200 -11.79 -6.37 -9.47
CA ILE A 200 -11.30 -6.20 -10.83
C ILE A 200 -11.64 -4.77 -11.28
N VAL A 201 -10.65 -4.09 -11.90
CA VAL A 201 -10.86 -2.79 -12.55
C VAL A 201 -10.96 -3.02 -14.05
N PRO A 202 -12.15 -2.87 -14.64
CA PRO A 202 -12.35 -3.15 -16.06
C PRO A 202 -11.53 -2.22 -16.97
N GLY A 203 -10.86 -2.79 -17.96
CA GLY A 203 -10.02 -2.07 -18.91
C GLY A 203 -8.68 -1.59 -18.37
N ALA A 204 -8.37 -1.84 -17.11
CA ALA A 204 -7.12 -1.38 -16.49
C ALA A 204 -5.92 -2.21 -16.95
N ASN A 205 -4.86 -1.50 -17.37
CA ASN A 205 -3.53 -2.06 -17.56
C ASN A 205 -2.77 -2.16 -16.23
N HIS A 206 -1.53 -2.67 -16.26
CA HIS A 206 -0.70 -2.82 -15.04
C HIS A 206 -0.55 -1.54 -14.21
N PHE A 207 -0.50 -0.38 -14.85
CA PHE A 207 -0.27 0.91 -14.20
C PHE A 207 -1.57 1.65 -13.85
N PHE A 208 -2.74 1.06 -14.13
CA PHE A 208 -4.06 1.67 -13.90
C PHE A 208 -4.14 3.07 -14.50
N GLN A 209 -3.56 3.24 -15.70
CA GLN A 209 -3.50 4.52 -16.37
C GLN A 209 -4.92 5.10 -16.51
N ASP A 210 -5.07 6.38 -16.10
CA ASP A 210 -6.34 7.13 -16.08
C ASP A 210 -7.48 6.50 -15.22
N GLN A 211 -7.13 5.54 -14.33
CA GLN A 211 -8.08 4.84 -13.45
C GLN A 211 -7.70 4.90 -11.97
N GLN A 212 -6.82 5.84 -11.60
CA GLN A 212 -6.39 6.02 -10.20
C GLN A 212 -7.56 6.34 -9.26
N ASP A 213 -8.58 7.04 -9.74
CA ASP A 213 -9.77 7.37 -8.95
C ASP A 213 -10.57 6.11 -8.59
N ILE A 214 -10.64 5.12 -9.49
CA ILE A 214 -11.28 3.82 -9.24
C ILE A 214 -10.49 3.05 -8.18
N VAL A 215 -9.17 3.01 -8.30
CA VAL A 215 -8.31 2.39 -7.28
C VAL A 215 -8.50 3.07 -5.92
N SER A 216 -8.50 4.41 -5.88
CA SER A 216 -8.72 5.19 -4.66
C SER A 216 -10.07 4.88 -4.02
N SER A 217 -11.15 4.84 -4.81
CA SER A 217 -12.50 4.51 -4.36
C SER A 217 -12.54 3.11 -3.72
N HIS A 218 -11.99 2.11 -4.42
CA HIS A 218 -11.92 0.75 -3.89
C HIS A 218 -11.18 0.65 -2.56
N VAL A 219 -10.06 1.38 -2.42
CA VAL A 219 -9.27 1.38 -1.19
C VAL A 219 -10.02 2.06 -0.06
N THR A 220 -10.59 3.26 -0.28
CA THR A 220 -11.28 4.02 0.76
C THR A 220 -12.55 3.30 1.23
N GLU A 221 -13.34 2.72 0.33
CA GLU A 221 -14.52 1.90 0.66
C GLU A 221 -14.13 0.68 1.50
N TYR A 222 -13.07 -0.02 1.11
CA TYR A 222 -12.60 -1.19 1.86
C TYR A 222 -12.12 -0.78 3.27
N LEU A 223 -11.31 0.27 3.37
CA LEU A 223 -10.80 0.75 4.65
C LEU A 223 -11.91 1.22 5.58
N ALA A 224 -12.94 1.90 5.06
CA ALA A 224 -14.10 2.31 5.85
C ALA A 224 -14.80 1.11 6.50
N LYS A 225 -15.06 0.05 5.74
CA LYS A 225 -15.64 -1.21 6.26
C LYS A 225 -14.71 -1.91 7.27
N ALA A 226 -13.43 -2.05 6.93
CA ALA A 226 -12.47 -2.81 7.72
C ALA A 226 -12.10 -2.12 9.05
N THR A 227 -12.22 -0.78 9.14
CA THR A 227 -11.94 0.01 10.35
C THR A 227 -13.17 0.37 11.15
N GLY A 228 -14.39 -0.02 10.71
CA GLY A 228 -15.66 0.31 11.37
C GLY A 228 -16.03 1.80 11.29
N ARG A 229 -15.45 2.54 10.35
CA ARG A 229 -15.72 3.96 10.08
C ARG A 229 -16.69 4.08 8.89
N SER A 230 -17.85 3.40 8.99
CA SER A 230 -18.96 3.67 8.07
C SER A 230 -19.51 5.06 8.39
N GLU A 231 -19.74 5.88 7.34
CA GLU A 231 -20.38 7.20 7.44
C GLU A 231 -21.73 7.15 8.09
#